data_26a7662ae2b430d648d7ccb780ef4b65
#
_entry.id   26a7662ae2b430d648d7ccb780ef4b65
#
_cell.length_a   1.000
_cell.length_b   1.000
_cell.length_c   1.000
_cell.angle_alpha   90.00
_cell.angle_beta   90.00
_cell.angle_gamma   90.00
#
_symmetry.space_group_name_H-M   'P 1'
#
loop_
_entity.id
_entity.type
_entity.pdbx_description
1 polymer ?
#
loop_
_entity_poly.entity_id
_entity_poly.type
_entity_poly.pdbx_seq_one_letter_code
_entity_poly.pdbx_strand_id
1 'polypeptide(L)'
;MAQKKTSEVDYSMQEKIMALYELQKIDSQIDEINKVKGELPLEVEDLEDELVGLNTRIDNINAEIEEYNTLTKQRKREIDQAKIQISHYKEQQNNVRNNREFDAITKEIEYQELEIELAEKRLKEYAVALKSKKIVLDEAAAVAAERGADLEAKKAELESIEAETADQVAALEAQAEAAKAKIDERLLVAYNRIRRSVRNGLAVVTVKRDACGGCFNRIPPQRQVDIRQGKKLIVCEYCGRILVADNEE
;
A
#
# COMPACT_ATOMS: atom_id res chain seq x y z
N MET A 1 37.56 32.13 16.09
CA MET A 1 36.84 31.49 14.94
C MET A 1 35.79 32.52 14.49
N ALA A 2 36.03 33.14 13.32
CA ALA A 2 35.16 34.17 12.79
C ALA A 2 33.93 33.53 12.13
N GLN A 3 32.75 33.81 12.68
CA GLN A 3 31.49 33.47 12.05
C GLN A 3 31.35 34.35 10.80
N LYS A 4 31.31 33.66 9.64
CA LYS A 4 30.98 34.25 8.35
C LYS A 4 29.52 34.70 8.42
N LYS A 5 29.27 36.01 8.67
CA LYS A 5 27.97 36.63 8.40
C LYS A 5 27.76 36.60 6.89
N THR A 6 26.95 35.66 6.40
CA THR A 6 26.29 35.78 5.11
C THR A 6 25.43 37.05 5.19
N SER A 7 25.69 37.99 4.29
CA SER A 7 24.88 39.20 4.13
C SER A 7 23.46 38.74 3.70
N GLU A 8 22.53 38.73 4.67
CA GLU A 8 21.13 38.55 4.37
C GLU A 8 20.69 39.80 3.59
N VAL A 9 20.31 39.58 2.34
CA VAL A 9 19.67 40.63 1.54
C VAL A 9 18.28 40.84 2.15
N ASP A 10 18.08 41.97 2.82
CA ASP A 10 16.79 42.27 3.44
C ASP A 10 15.80 42.76 2.36
N TYR A 11 14.95 41.86 1.91
CA TYR A 11 13.90 42.13 0.94
C TYR A 11 12.76 42.93 1.58
N SER A 12 12.21 43.89 0.85
CA SER A 12 11.05 44.68 1.28
C SER A 12 9.83 43.75 1.51
N MET A 13 8.89 44.16 2.36
CA MET A 13 7.68 43.36 2.61
C MET A 13 6.89 43.08 1.32
N GLN A 14 6.89 44.02 0.40
CA GLN A 14 6.23 43.87 -0.90
C GLN A 14 6.90 42.77 -1.74
N GLU A 15 8.23 42.72 -1.80
CA GLU A 15 8.98 41.71 -2.51
C GLU A 15 8.73 40.32 -1.89
N LYS A 16 8.68 40.22 -0.54
CA LYS A 16 8.36 38.96 0.17
C LYS A 16 6.94 38.47 -0.14
N ILE A 17 5.97 39.40 -0.20
CA ILE A 17 4.57 39.07 -0.56
C ILE A 17 4.48 38.57 -2.03
N MET A 18 5.19 39.24 -2.95
CA MET A 18 5.23 38.82 -4.33
C MET A 18 5.92 37.45 -4.51
N ALA A 19 7.02 37.23 -3.79
CA ALA A 19 7.69 35.92 -3.79
C ALA A 19 6.79 34.80 -3.23
N LEU A 20 5.97 35.08 -2.22
CA LEU A 20 4.95 34.13 -1.73
C LEU A 20 3.89 33.81 -2.79
N TYR A 21 3.48 34.82 -3.58
CA TYR A 21 2.53 34.61 -4.68
C TYR A 21 3.14 33.82 -5.84
N GLU A 22 4.40 34.10 -6.19
CA GLU A 22 5.16 33.31 -7.17
C GLU A 22 5.30 31.86 -6.71
N LEU A 23 5.69 31.66 -5.45
CA LEU A 23 5.76 30.32 -4.85
C LEU A 23 4.40 29.58 -4.94
N GLN A 24 3.29 30.28 -4.65
CA GLN A 24 1.95 29.69 -4.77
C GLN A 24 1.62 29.29 -6.23
N LYS A 25 2.00 30.11 -7.23
CA LYS A 25 1.80 29.75 -8.64
C LYS A 25 2.57 28.48 -9.02
N ILE A 26 3.84 28.41 -8.62
CA ILE A 26 4.70 27.25 -8.86
C ILE A 26 4.15 26.00 -8.17
N ASP A 27 3.83 26.12 -6.88
CA ASP A 27 3.25 25.02 -6.12
C ASP A 27 1.92 24.53 -6.70
N SER A 28 1.11 25.44 -7.26
CA SER A 28 -0.15 25.06 -7.92
C SER A 28 0.09 24.30 -9.22
N GLN A 29 1.14 24.66 -9.99
CA GLN A 29 1.53 23.93 -11.18
C GLN A 29 2.02 22.50 -10.83
N ILE A 30 2.82 22.38 -9.76
CA ILE A 30 3.25 21.06 -9.25
C ILE A 30 2.03 20.24 -8.81
N ASP A 31 1.06 20.86 -8.12
CA ASP A 31 -0.17 20.17 -7.72
C ASP A 31 -1.00 19.70 -8.92
N GLU A 32 -1.04 20.49 -10.02
CA GLU A 32 -1.72 20.10 -11.26
C GLU A 32 -1.03 18.90 -11.92
N ILE A 33 0.30 18.91 -11.99
CA ILE A 33 1.08 17.77 -12.49
C ILE A 33 0.82 16.53 -11.62
N ASN A 34 0.83 16.67 -10.30
CA ASN A 34 0.55 15.56 -9.38
C ASN A 34 -0.89 15.04 -9.51
N LYS A 35 -1.85 15.88 -9.91
CA LYS A 35 -3.21 15.43 -10.22
C LYS A 35 -3.29 14.58 -11.49
N VAL A 36 -2.37 14.77 -12.44
CA VAL A 36 -2.30 13.94 -13.66
C VAL A 36 -1.93 12.50 -13.29
N LYS A 37 -1.08 12.30 -12.26
CA LYS A 37 -0.82 10.96 -11.69
C LYS A 37 -2.09 10.34 -11.10
N GLY A 38 -3.05 11.19 -10.69
CA GLY A 38 -4.35 10.78 -10.17
C GLY A 38 -4.24 9.92 -8.92
N GLU A 39 -5.03 8.84 -8.91
CA GLU A 39 -5.05 7.84 -7.83
C GLU A 39 -4.11 6.65 -8.10
N LEU A 40 -3.41 6.64 -9.25
CA LEU A 40 -2.54 5.53 -9.67
C LEU A 40 -1.54 5.06 -8.60
N PRO A 41 -0.84 5.95 -7.86
CA PRO A 41 0.07 5.51 -6.80
C PRO A 41 -0.65 4.72 -5.70
N LEU A 42 -1.87 5.11 -5.32
CA LEU A 42 -2.67 4.41 -4.32
C LEU A 42 -3.18 3.07 -4.87
N GLU A 43 -3.62 3.05 -6.14
CA GLU A 43 -4.04 1.80 -6.80
C GLU A 43 -2.89 0.79 -6.92
N VAL A 44 -1.65 1.26 -7.13
CA VAL A 44 -0.44 0.41 -7.14
C VAL A 44 -0.18 -0.16 -5.75
N GLU A 45 -0.25 0.67 -4.69
CA GLU A 45 -0.07 0.24 -3.30
C GLU A 45 -1.13 -0.80 -2.89
N ASP A 46 -2.41 -0.53 -3.21
CA ASP A 46 -3.53 -1.45 -2.93
C ASP A 46 -3.35 -2.80 -3.63
N LEU A 47 -2.92 -2.82 -4.90
CA LEU A 47 -2.65 -4.05 -5.65
C LEU A 47 -1.43 -4.82 -5.11
N GLU A 48 -0.39 -4.12 -4.65
CA GLU A 48 0.76 -4.75 -3.99
C GLU A 48 0.35 -5.45 -2.70
N ASP A 49 -0.45 -4.78 -1.86
CA ASP A 49 -0.97 -5.34 -0.60
C ASP A 49 -1.91 -6.53 -0.87
N GLU A 50 -2.78 -6.43 -1.87
CA GLU A 50 -3.66 -7.55 -2.30
C GLU A 50 -2.83 -8.77 -2.73
N LEU A 51 -1.77 -8.57 -3.53
CA LEU A 51 -0.88 -9.64 -3.96
C LEU A 51 -0.11 -10.29 -2.81
N VAL A 52 0.35 -9.53 -1.83
CA VAL A 52 0.98 -10.06 -0.61
C VAL A 52 -0.01 -10.96 0.14
N GLY A 53 -1.27 -10.53 0.28
CA GLY A 53 -2.34 -11.32 0.88
C GLY A 53 -2.62 -12.63 0.13
N LEU A 54 -2.74 -12.56 -1.21
CA LEU A 54 -2.95 -13.72 -2.08
C LEU A 54 -1.78 -14.71 -2.01
N ASN A 55 -0.55 -14.25 -2.06
CA ASN A 55 0.63 -15.09 -1.95
C ASN A 55 0.70 -15.79 -0.58
N THR A 56 0.41 -15.08 0.50
CA THR A 56 0.32 -15.67 1.84
C THR A 56 -0.75 -16.78 1.90
N ARG A 57 -1.89 -16.57 1.25
CA ARG A 57 -2.94 -17.60 1.15
C ARG A 57 -2.49 -18.81 0.35
N ILE A 58 -1.79 -18.61 -0.77
CA ILE A 58 -1.21 -19.68 -1.60
C ILE A 58 -0.20 -20.50 -0.80
N ASP A 59 0.69 -19.84 -0.04
CA ASP A 59 1.68 -20.49 0.80
C ASP A 59 1.04 -21.35 1.89
N ASN A 60 -0.01 -20.85 2.53
CA ASN A 60 -0.77 -21.61 3.53
C ASN A 60 -1.44 -22.86 2.91
N ILE A 61 -2.05 -22.74 1.72
CA ILE A 61 -2.66 -23.87 1.02
C ILE A 61 -1.60 -24.90 0.64
N ASN A 62 -0.42 -24.45 0.17
CA ASN A 62 0.70 -25.35 -0.14
C ASN A 62 1.20 -26.09 1.10
N ALA A 63 1.32 -25.41 2.25
CA ALA A 63 1.69 -26.04 3.52
C ALA A 63 0.68 -27.12 3.93
N GLU A 64 -0.62 -26.87 3.81
CA GLU A 64 -1.67 -27.85 4.09
C GLU A 64 -1.60 -29.06 3.13
N ILE A 65 -1.33 -28.82 1.84
CA ILE A 65 -1.13 -29.89 0.85
C ILE A 65 0.06 -30.78 1.23
N GLU A 66 1.18 -30.18 1.66
CA GLU A 66 2.36 -30.94 2.13
C GLU A 66 2.08 -31.72 3.42
N GLU A 67 1.29 -31.18 4.32
CA GLU A 67 0.83 -31.93 5.51
C GLU A 67 0.03 -33.16 5.12
N TYR A 68 -0.99 -33.02 4.25
CA TYR A 68 -1.77 -34.18 3.77
C TYR A 68 -0.93 -35.19 2.99
N ASN A 69 0.06 -34.75 2.22
CA ASN A 69 1.00 -35.64 1.53
C ASN A 69 1.84 -36.44 2.55
N THR A 70 2.29 -35.80 3.61
CA THR A 70 3.06 -36.42 4.68
C THR A 70 2.22 -37.44 5.44
N LEU A 71 0.99 -37.09 5.82
CA LEU A 71 0.03 -37.99 6.46
C LEU A 71 -0.31 -39.19 5.55
N THR A 72 -0.46 -38.96 4.26
CA THR A 72 -0.70 -40.02 3.27
C THR A 72 0.46 -41.02 3.23
N LYS A 73 1.71 -40.53 3.21
CA LYS A 73 2.92 -41.36 3.24
C LYS A 73 2.99 -42.17 4.54
N GLN A 74 2.66 -41.55 5.68
CA GLN A 74 2.64 -42.20 6.97
C GLN A 74 1.61 -43.34 7.02
N ARG A 75 0.35 -43.09 6.62
CA ARG A 75 -0.71 -44.10 6.62
C ARG A 75 -0.39 -45.27 5.70
N LYS A 76 0.24 -45.04 4.56
CA LYS A 76 0.71 -46.14 3.67
C LYS A 76 1.75 -47.00 4.37
N ARG A 77 2.72 -46.41 5.07
CA ARG A 77 3.73 -47.20 5.84
C ARG A 77 3.09 -47.99 6.98
N GLU A 78 2.10 -47.42 7.68
CA GLU A 78 1.35 -48.15 8.72
C GLU A 78 0.62 -49.36 8.15
N ILE A 79 -0.03 -49.23 6.99
CA ILE A 79 -0.67 -50.36 6.27
C ILE A 79 0.37 -51.43 5.92
N ASP A 80 1.52 -51.04 5.39
CA ASP A 80 2.57 -51.98 5.02
C ASP A 80 3.13 -52.71 6.25
N GLN A 81 3.33 -52.05 7.33
CA GLN A 81 3.76 -52.63 8.63
C GLN A 81 2.70 -53.59 9.19
N ALA A 82 1.42 -53.19 9.19
CA ALA A 82 0.33 -54.06 9.64
C ALA A 82 0.21 -55.34 8.80
N LYS A 83 0.39 -55.24 7.49
CA LYS A 83 0.41 -56.43 6.57
C LYS A 83 1.55 -57.39 6.93
N ILE A 84 2.74 -56.86 7.23
CA ILE A 84 3.89 -57.65 7.65
C ILE A 84 3.57 -58.36 8.98
N GLN A 85 2.99 -57.66 9.94
CA GLN A 85 2.59 -58.23 11.24
C GLN A 85 1.53 -59.32 11.08
N ILE A 86 0.52 -59.12 10.25
CA ILE A 86 -0.50 -60.09 9.94
C ILE A 86 0.14 -61.39 9.37
N SER A 87 1.10 -61.21 8.45
CA SER A 87 1.81 -62.38 7.90
C SER A 87 2.55 -63.17 8.99
N HIS A 88 3.26 -62.43 9.88
CA HIS A 88 3.96 -63.04 10.99
C HIS A 88 3.01 -63.73 12.00
N TYR A 89 1.90 -63.12 12.34
CA TYR A 89 0.89 -63.72 13.21
C TYR A 89 0.24 -64.97 12.58
N LYS A 90 -0.02 -64.96 11.28
CA LYS A 90 -0.53 -66.14 10.54
C LYS A 90 0.47 -67.34 10.56
N GLU A 91 1.77 -67.05 10.44
CA GLU A 91 2.81 -68.05 10.60
C GLU A 91 2.88 -68.59 12.02
N GLN A 92 2.78 -67.75 13.04
CA GLN A 92 2.74 -68.16 14.42
C GLN A 92 1.49 -69.02 14.72
N GLN A 93 0.31 -68.61 14.22
CA GLN A 93 -0.96 -69.30 14.41
C GLN A 93 -0.91 -70.76 13.90
N ASN A 94 -0.19 -71.02 12.80
CA ASN A 94 0.00 -72.33 12.24
C ASN A 94 0.85 -73.26 13.17
N ASN A 95 1.67 -72.72 14.06
CA ASN A 95 2.59 -73.43 14.92
C ASN A 95 2.07 -73.64 16.37
N VAL A 96 0.97 -72.97 16.74
CA VAL A 96 0.38 -72.99 18.07
C VAL A 96 -0.47 -74.27 18.26
N ARG A 97 -0.31 -74.89 19.46
CA ARG A 97 -1.07 -76.11 19.82
C ARG A 97 -2.09 -75.84 20.94
N ASN A 98 -2.13 -74.62 21.48
CA ASN A 98 -2.97 -74.23 22.59
C ASN A 98 -4.10 -73.34 22.13
N ASN A 99 -5.36 -73.72 22.34
CA ASN A 99 -6.53 -72.94 21.91
C ASN A 99 -6.54 -71.50 22.43
N ARG A 100 -6.06 -71.26 23.67
CA ARG A 100 -6.03 -69.94 24.27
C ARG A 100 -5.05 -68.99 23.56
N GLU A 101 -3.89 -69.52 23.13
CA GLU A 101 -2.90 -68.75 22.34
C GLU A 101 -3.41 -68.56 20.89
N PHE A 102 -4.06 -69.55 20.31
CA PHE A 102 -4.68 -69.41 19.01
C PHE A 102 -5.73 -68.29 18.99
N ASP A 103 -6.63 -68.21 19.99
CA ASP A 103 -7.64 -67.17 20.13
C ASP A 103 -7.00 -65.78 20.32
N ALA A 104 -5.89 -65.71 21.06
CA ALA A 104 -5.16 -64.44 21.26
C ALA A 104 -4.56 -63.92 19.94
N ILE A 105 -3.88 -64.79 19.20
CA ILE A 105 -3.30 -64.42 17.87
C ILE A 105 -4.40 -64.06 16.88
N THR A 106 -5.53 -64.76 16.92
CA THR A 106 -6.66 -64.41 16.07
C THR A 106 -7.15 -62.97 16.32
N LYS A 107 -7.27 -62.58 17.58
CA LYS A 107 -7.64 -61.21 17.94
C LYS A 107 -6.61 -60.18 17.52
N GLU A 108 -5.32 -60.49 17.56
CA GLU A 108 -4.27 -59.61 17.07
C GLU A 108 -4.34 -59.43 15.55
N ILE A 109 -4.64 -60.49 14.82
CA ILE A 109 -4.87 -60.41 13.37
C ILE A 109 -6.09 -59.53 13.07
N GLU A 110 -7.21 -59.77 13.71
CA GLU A 110 -8.42 -58.94 13.57
C GLU A 110 -8.16 -57.46 13.89
N TYR A 111 -7.39 -57.20 14.96
CA TYR A 111 -6.99 -55.81 15.30
C TYR A 111 -6.17 -55.17 14.20
N GLN A 112 -5.16 -55.84 13.66
CA GLN A 112 -4.35 -55.33 12.56
C GLN A 112 -5.17 -55.13 11.26
N GLU A 113 -6.14 -56.04 10.99
CA GLU A 113 -7.04 -55.88 9.84
C GLU A 113 -7.94 -54.65 9.98
N LEU A 114 -8.46 -54.35 11.18
CA LEU A 114 -9.24 -53.14 11.48
C LEU A 114 -8.39 -51.87 11.39
N GLU A 115 -7.12 -51.89 11.81
CA GLU A 115 -6.18 -50.79 11.66
C GLU A 115 -5.93 -50.48 10.17
N ILE A 116 -5.78 -51.51 9.33
CA ILE A 116 -5.66 -51.32 7.88
C ILE A 116 -6.91 -50.68 7.30
N GLU A 117 -8.10 -51.19 7.66
CA GLU A 117 -9.36 -50.60 7.18
C GLU A 117 -9.52 -49.13 7.56
N LEU A 118 -9.18 -48.80 8.82
CA LEU A 118 -9.18 -47.41 9.29
C LEU A 118 -8.19 -46.57 8.52
N ALA A 119 -6.97 -47.05 8.29
CA ALA A 119 -5.95 -46.31 7.56
C ALA A 119 -6.35 -46.13 6.07
N GLU A 120 -6.95 -47.14 5.45
CA GLU A 120 -7.47 -47.02 4.07
C GLU A 120 -8.62 -46.00 3.96
N LYS A 121 -9.50 -45.94 4.96
CA LYS A 121 -10.56 -44.90 5.05
C LYS A 121 -9.95 -43.51 5.12
N ARG A 122 -8.94 -43.31 5.99
CA ARG A 122 -8.21 -42.06 6.10
C ARG A 122 -7.51 -41.65 4.81
N LEU A 123 -6.91 -42.61 4.11
CA LEU A 123 -6.30 -42.36 2.80
C LEU A 123 -7.31 -41.84 1.75
N LYS A 124 -8.53 -42.36 1.75
CA LYS A 124 -9.60 -41.86 0.88
C LYS A 124 -10.02 -40.47 1.26
N GLU A 125 -10.15 -40.16 2.56
CA GLU A 125 -10.45 -38.80 3.07
C GLU A 125 -9.36 -37.81 2.65
N TYR A 126 -8.08 -38.16 2.83
CA TYR A 126 -6.96 -37.31 2.42
C TYR A 126 -6.89 -37.07 0.90
N ALA A 127 -7.20 -38.12 0.10
CA ALA A 127 -7.23 -37.96 -1.33
C ALA A 127 -8.31 -36.96 -1.81
N VAL A 128 -9.48 -36.97 -1.18
CA VAL A 128 -10.56 -36.01 -1.46
C VAL A 128 -10.13 -34.60 -1.03
N ALA A 129 -9.56 -34.47 0.18
CA ALA A 129 -9.07 -33.19 0.69
C ALA A 129 -7.97 -32.59 -0.21
N LEU A 130 -6.98 -33.41 -0.63
CA LEU A 130 -5.93 -33.00 -1.56
C LEU A 130 -6.48 -32.50 -2.89
N LYS A 131 -7.47 -33.20 -3.45
CA LYS A 131 -8.11 -32.77 -4.69
C LYS A 131 -8.81 -31.44 -4.55
N SER A 132 -9.56 -31.25 -3.47
CA SER A 132 -10.24 -29.99 -3.17
C SER A 132 -9.24 -28.84 -2.97
N LYS A 133 -8.16 -29.07 -2.17
CA LYS A 133 -7.13 -28.05 -1.92
C LYS A 133 -6.38 -27.64 -3.19
N LYS A 134 -6.11 -28.59 -4.12
CA LYS A 134 -5.49 -28.27 -5.42
C LYS A 134 -6.37 -27.37 -6.28
N ILE A 135 -7.68 -27.59 -6.31
CA ILE A 135 -8.60 -26.72 -7.05
C ILE A 135 -8.55 -25.30 -6.48
N VAL A 136 -8.61 -25.16 -5.13
CA VAL A 136 -8.54 -23.85 -4.47
C VAL A 136 -7.18 -23.18 -4.71
N LEU A 137 -6.10 -23.96 -4.77
CA LEU A 137 -4.76 -23.45 -5.11
C LEU A 137 -4.71 -22.90 -6.53
N ASP A 138 -5.23 -23.65 -7.49
CA ASP A 138 -5.24 -23.24 -8.90
C ASP A 138 -6.08 -21.98 -9.10
N GLU A 139 -7.23 -21.88 -8.43
CA GLU A 139 -8.07 -20.67 -8.44
C GLU A 139 -7.34 -19.46 -7.82
N ALA A 140 -6.70 -19.64 -6.66
CA ALA A 140 -5.94 -18.58 -6.00
C ALA A 140 -4.74 -18.13 -6.85
N ALA A 141 -4.04 -19.06 -7.48
CA ALA A 141 -2.92 -18.78 -8.37
C ALA A 141 -3.36 -18.01 -9.64
N ALA A 142 -4.52 -18.35 -10.20
CA ALA A 142 -5.08 -17.64 -11.35
C ALA A 142 -5.42 -16.19 -11.00
N VAL A 143 -6.05 -15.95 -9.84
CA VAL A 143 -6.36 -14.60 -9.37
C VAL A 143 -5.07 -13.81 -9.09
N ALA A 144 -4.07 -14.42 -8.46
CA ALA A 144 -2.79 -13.76 -8.21
C ALA A 144 -2.06 -13.38 -9.51
N ALA A 145 -2.15 -14.24 -10.54
CA ALA A 145 -1.57 -13.94 -11.85
C ALA A 145 -2.28 -12.77 -12.56
N GLU A 146 -3.62 -12.71 -12.49
CA GLU A 146 -4.42 -11.60 -13.04
C GLU A 146 -4.05 -10.28 -12.33
N ARG A 147 -4.08 -10.26 -11.00
CA ARG A 147 -3.70 -9.06 -10.22
C ARG A 147 -2.25 -8.65 -10.44
N GLY A 148 -1.35 -9.61 -10.64
CA GLY A 148 0.04 -9.33 -10.99
C GLY A 148 0.18 -8.64 -12.34
N ALA A 149 -0.58 -9.04 -13.34
CA ALA A 149 -0.59 -8.39 -14.65
C ALA A 149 -1.17 -6.96 -14.58
N ASP A 150 -2.25 -6.77 -13.79
CA ASP A 150 -2.83 -5.44 -13.55
C ASP A 150 -1.82 -4.51 -12.85
N LEU A 151 -1.10 -5.03 -11.85
CA LEU A 151 -0.06 -4.26 -11.14
C LEU A 151 1.05 -3.81 -12.08
N GLU A 152 1.58 -4.69 -12.92
CA GLU A 152 2.63 -4.36 -13.88
C GLU A 152 2.15 -3.31 -14.90
N ALA A 153 0.91 -3.41 -15.38
CA ALA A 153 0.33 -2.41 -16.27
C ALA A 153 0.21 -1.04 -15.60
N LYS A 154 -0.28 -0.99 -14.35
CA LYS A 154 -0.41 0.25 -13.56
C LYS A 154 0.95 0.87 -13.24
N LYS A 155 1.95 0.07 -12.90
CA LYS A 155 3.33 0.54 -12.67
C LYS A 155 3.93 1.14 -13.94
N ALA A 156 3.75 0.51 -15.09
CA ALA A 156 4.25 1.03 -16.36
C ALA A 156 3.57 2.34 -16.75
N GLU A 157 2.26 2.48 -16.50
CA GLU A 157 1.52 3.73 -16.71
C GLU A 157 2.05 4.84 -15.79
N LEU A 158 2.24 4.56 -14.50
CA LEU A 158 2.78 5.51 -13.54
C LEU A 158 4.20 5.94 -13.92
N GLU A 159 5.07 5.02 -14.29
CA GLU A 159 6.45 5.29 -14.71
C GLU A 159 6.48 6.17 -15.98
N SER A 160 5.58 5.92 -16.94
CA SER A 160 5.46 6.77 -18.15
C SER A 160 5.09 8.20 -17.79
N ILE A 161 4.08 8.40 -16.92
CA ILE A 161 3.66 9.73 -16.47
C ILE A 161 4.79 10.42 -15.69
N GLU A 162 5.50 9.68 -14.85
CA GLU A 162 6.63 10.22 -14.09
C GLU A 162 7.79 10.65 -15.00
N ALA A 163 8.11 9.85 -16.00
CA ALA A 163 9.16 10.19 -16.98
C ALA A 163 8.81 11.43 -17.79
N GLU A 164 7.54 11.56 -18.24
CA GLU A 164 7.08 12.71 -19.01
C GLU A 164 7.06 14.02 -18.20
N THR A 165 6.84 13.92 -16.89
CA THR A 165 6.69 15.09 -16.01
C THR A 165 7.94 15.43 -15.20
N ALA A 166 8.94 14.54 -15.16
CA ALA A 166 10.12 14.68 -14.30
C ALA A 166 10.90 15.99 -14.55
N ASP A 167 11.17 16.32 -15.81
CA ASP A 167 11.92 17.53 -16.17
C ASP A 167 11.13 18.80 -15.80
N GLN A 168 9.83 18.79 -15.97
CA GLN A 168 8.95 19.92 -15.63
C GLN A 168 8.91 20.13 -14.11
N VAL A 169 8.75 19.06 -13.35
CA VAL A 169 8.75 19.12 -11.87
C VAL A 169 10.08 19.63 -11.35
N ALA A 170 11.20 19.09 -11.85
CA ALA A 170 12.54 19.53 -11.42
C ALA A 170 12.79 21.03 -11.72
N ALA A 171 12.35 21.52 -12.88
CA ALA A 171 12.45 22.94 -13.21
C ALA A 171 11.58 23.82 -12.28
N LEU A 172 10.36 23.38 -11.95
CA LEU A 172 9.47 24.08 -11.03
C LEU A 172 10.00 24.06 -9.58
N GLU A 173 10.55 22.95 -9.11
CA GLU A 173 11.17 22.84 -7.79
C GLU A 173 12.37 23.80 -7.66
N ALA A 174 13.21 23.91 -8.68
CA ALA A 174 14.32 24.86 -8.70
C ALA A 174 13.82 26.31 -8.60
N GLN A 175 12.72 26.64 -9.29
CA GLN A 175 12.10 27.98 -9.20
C GLN A 175 11.47 28.22 -7.81
N ALA A 176 10.83 27.18 -7.23
CA ALA A 176 10.27 27.25 -5.89
C ALA A 176 11.35 27.53 -4.84
N GLU A 177 12.51 26.88 -4.93
CA GLU A 177 13.64 27.14 -4.01
C GLU A 177 14.18 28.57 -4.18
N ALA A 178 14.26 29.09 -5.41
CA ALA A 178 14.67 30.48 -5.66
C ALA A 178 13.65 31.49 -5.09
N ALA A 179 12.36 31.19 -5.14
CA ALA A 179 11.31 32.00 -4.52
C ALA A 179 11.38 31.93 -2.98
N LYS A 180 11.57 30.75 -2.40
CA LYS A 180 11.71 30.55 -0.94
C LYS A 180 12.89 31.32 -0.36
N ALA A 181 14.00 31.43 -1.09
CA ALA A 181 15.19 32.17 -0.64
C ALA A 181 14.93 33.68 -0.40
N LYS A 182 13.86 34.26 -0.98
CA LYS A 182 13.44 35.64 -0.77
C LYS A 182 12.45 35.86 0.38
N ILE A 183 12.01 34.77 1.02
CA ILE A 183 10.92 34.77 1.99
C ILE A 183 11.48 34.39 3.37
N ASP A 184 11.03 35.12 4.41
CA ASP A 184 11.41 34.81 5.78
C ASP A 184 10.84 33.43 6.20
N GLU A 185 11.59 32.72 7.02
CA GLU A 185 11.18 31.40 7.54
C GLU A 185 9.80 31.42 8.22
N ARG A 186 9.52 32.48 8.98
CA ARG A 186 8.19 32.65 9.64
C ARG A 186 7.04 32.73 8.64
N LEU A 187 7.26 33.40 7.52
CA LEU A 187 6.26 33.53 6.45
C LEU A 187 6.07 32.20 5.70
N LEU A 188 7.16 31.48 5.50
CA LEU A 188 7.10 30.11 4.89
C LEU A 188 6.34 29.13 5.78
N VAL A 189 6.57 29.17 7.09
CA VAL A 189 5.83 28.32 8.04
C VAL A 189 4.34 28.67 8.03
N ALA A 190 3.99 29.95 8.00
CA ALA A 190 2.60 30.39 7.91
C ALA A 190 1.96 29.99 6.60
N TYR A 191 2.65 30.15 5.47
CA TYR A 191 2.23 29.75 4.15
C TYR A 191 1.93 28.23 4.10
N ASN A 192 2.88 27.40 4.53
CA ASN A 192 2.73 25.95 4.51
C ASN A 192 1.57 25.48 5.39
N ARG A 193 1.36 26.13 6.56
CA ARG A 193 0.22 25.82 7.43
C ARG A 193 -1.11 26.12 6.75
N ILE A 194 -1.23 27.28 6.09
CA ILE A 194 -2.46 27.66 5.40
C ILE A 194 -2.69 26.71 4.22
N ARG A 195 -1.66 26.43 3.40
CA ARG A 195 -1.73 25.54 2.25
C ARG A 195 -2.27 24.15 2.63
N ARG A 196 -1.81 23.58 3.73
CA ARG A 196 -2.28 22.26 4.22
C ARG A 196 -3.70 22.30 4.79
N SER A 197 -4.18 23.46 5.27
CA SER A 197 -5.51 23.59 5.88
C SER A 197 -6.63 23.79 4.86
N VAL A 198 -6.31 24.17 3.63
CA VAL A 198 -7.29 24.47 2.57
C VAL A 198 -7.33 23.34 1.53
N ARG A 199 -8.54 22.95 1.11
CA ARG A 199 -8.72 21.82 0.18
C ARG A 199 -8.06 21.99 -1.19
N ASN A 200 -7.95 23.22 -1.68
CA ASN A 200 -7.39 23.55 -2.99
C ASN A 200 -5.92 23.95 -2.95
N GLY A 201 -5.22 23.83 -1.81
CA GLY A 201 -3.82 24.17 -1.68
C GLY A 201 -3.46 25.65 -1.87
N LEU A 202 -4.45 26.55 -2.04
CA LEU A 202 -4.23 27.96 -2.30
C LEU A 202 -4.09 28.74 -0.98
N ALA A 203 -2.85 28.96 -0.52
CA ALA A 203 -2.55 29.77 0.67
C ALA A 203 -2.52 31.26 0.37
N VAL A 204 -2.10 31.66 -0.84
CA VAL A 204 -2.03 33.05 -1.31
C VAL A 204 -3.03 33.21 -2.45
N VAL A 205 -3.87 34.24 -2.38
CA VAL A 205 -4.91 34.49 -3.38
C VAL A 205 -4.99 35.97 -3.71
N THR A 206 -5.35 36.28 -4.97
CA THR A 206 -5.58 37.65 -5.41
C THR A 206 -6.96 38.14 -4.97
N VAL A 207 -7.10 39.46 -4.86
CA VAL A 207 -8.40 40.10 -4.65
C VAL A 207 -8.99 40.48 -5.99
N LYS A 208 -10.08 39.80 -6.38
CA LYS A 208 -10.80 40.05 -7.65
C LYS A 208 -12.21 40.55 -7.36
N ARG A 209 -12.61 41.64 -8.02
CA ARG A 209 -13.95 42.23 -7.89
C ARG A 209 -14.37 42.44 -6.43
N ASP A 210 -13.48 43.07 -5.65
CA ASP A 210 -13.69 43.34 -4.21
C ASP A 210 -13.87 42.11 -3.33
N ALA A 211 -13.53 40.89 -3.82
CA ALA A 211 -13.70 39.64 -3.09
C ALA A 211 -12.39 38.86 -2.99
N CYS A 212 -12.28 38.05 -1.95
CA CYS A 212 -11.19 37.10 -1.76
C CYS A 212 -11.22 36.01 -2.84
N GLY A 213 -10.15 35.83 -3.60
CA GLY A 213 -10.04 34.79 -4.64
C GLY A 213 -10.13 33.35 -4.15
N GLY A 214 -10.18 33.12 -2.82
CA GLY A 214 -10.26 31.78 -2.25
C GLY A 214 -11.60 31.42 -1.60
N CYS A 215 -12.25 32.33 -0.88
CA CYS A 215 -13.54 32.10 -0.23
C CYS A 215 -14.67 32.98 -0.78
N PHE A 216 -14.35 33.88 -1.70
CA PHE A 216 -15.26 34.78 -2.41
C PHE A 216 -16.03 35.76 -1.49
N ASN A 217 -15.65 35.86 -0.22
CA ASN A 217 -16.21 36.87 0.68
C ASN A 217 -15.69 38.25 0.33
N ARG A 218 -16.58 39.24 0.45
CA ARG A 218 -16.26 40.64 0.14
C ARG A 218 -15.24 41.21 1.12
N ILE A 219 -14.27 41.98 0.59
CA ILE A 219 -13.20 42.61 1.33
C ILE A 219 -13.53 44.11 1.46
N PRO A 220 -13.51 44.68 2.67
CA PRO A 220 -13.76 46.11 2.90
C PRO A 220 -12.82 46.99 2.06
N PRO A 221 -13.29 48.13 1.49
CA PRO A 221 -12.48 49.01 0.64
C PRO A 221 -11.17 49.47 1.28
N GLN A 222 -11.20 49.75 2.59
CA GLN A 222 -9.99 50.18 3.32
C GLN A 222 -8.92 49.07 3.31
N ARG A 223 -9.31 47.79 3.48
CA ARG A 223 -8.39 46.67 3.41
C ARG A 223 -7.83 46.47 2.01
N GLN A 224 -8.60 46.72 0.97
CA GLN A 224 -8.13 46.65 -0.43
C GLN A 224 -7.02 47.66 -0.70
N VAL A 225 -7.15 48.89 -0.16
CA VAL A 225 -6.09 49.91 -0.24
C VAL A 225 -4.80 49.44 0.46
N ASP A 226 -4.92 48.87 1.65
CA ASP A 226 -3.77 48.33 2.38
C ASP A 226 -3.09 47.18 1.64
N ILE A 227 -3.89 46.28 0.98
CA ILE A 227 -3.38 45.16 0.15
C ILE A 227 -2.61 45.73 -1.05
N ARG A 228 -3.13 46.74 -1.75
CA ARG A 228 -2.46 47.39 -2.89
C ARG A 228 -1.14 48.07 -2.49
N GLN A 229 -1.07 48.61 -1.29
CA GLN A 229 0.18 49.20 -0.79
C GLN A 229 1.29 48.19 -0.49
N GLY A 230 0.97 46.95 -0.21
CA GLY A 230 1.94 45.86 0.01
C GLY A 230 2.86 46.07 1.23
N LYS A 231 2.57 47.02 2.12
CA LYS A 231 3.42 47.33 3.27
C LYS A 231 3.33 46.33 4.42
N LYS A 232 2.26 45.54 4.43
CA LYS A 232 1.95 44.56 5.48
C LYS A 232 1.34 43.30 4.87
N LEU A 233 1.66 42.16 5.46
CA LEU A 233 0.96 40.90 5.13
C LEU A 233 -0.49 40.99 5.63
N ILE A 234 -1.45 40.83 4.74
CA ILE A 234 -2.88 40.89 5.06
C ILE A 234 -3.50 39.51 4.77
N VAL A 235 -4.22 39.02 5.76
CA VAL A 235 -4.93 37.74 5.66
C VAL A 235 -6.44 37.96 5.57
N CYS A 236 -7.13 37.11 4.87
CA CYS A 236 -8.59 37.12 4.82
C CYS A 236 -9.19 36.73 6.18
N GLU A 237 -10.05 37.56 6.72
CA GLU A 237 -10.69 37.37 8.04
C GLU A 237 -11.62 36.15 8.07
N TYR A 238 -12.12 35.72 6.91
CA TYR A 238 -13.03 34.57 6.79
C TYR A 238 -12.33 33.24 6.62
N CYS A 239 -11.28 33.18 5.80
CA CYS A 239 -10.64 31.91 5.45
C CYS A 239 -9.15 31.82 5.79
N GLY A 240 -8.54 32.89 6.31
CA GLY A 240 -7.15 32.94 6.76
C GLY A 240 -6.11 32.96 5.65
N ARG A 241 -6.50 32.96 4.36
CA ARG A 241 -5.56 33.02 3.24
C ARG A 241 -4.88 34.37 3.13
N ILE A 242 -3.65 34.40 2.66
CA ILE A 242 -2.89 35.60 2.39
C ILE A 242 -3.48 36.27 1.16
N LEU A 243 -3.71 37.61 1.29
CA LEU A 243 -4.30 38.40 0.21
C LEU A 243 -3.21 39.22 -0.49
N VAL A 244 -3.20 39.17 -1.83
CA VAL A 244 -2.32 39.96 -2.67
C VAL A 244 -3.13 40.80 -3.66
N ALA A 245 -2.56 41.93 -4.07
CA ALA A 245 -3.19 42.75 -5.12
C ALA A 245 -3.15 42.00 -6.44
N ASP A 246 -4.19 42.13 -7.25
CA ASP A 246 -4.18 41.69 -8.65
C ASP A 246 -3.35 42.68 -9.46
N ASN A 247 -2.19 42.25 -9.96
CA ASN A 247 -1.30 43.10 -10.78
C ASN A 247 -1.55 42.87 -12.30
N GLU A 248 -2.65 42.21 -12.64
CA GLU A 248 -3.02 41.92 -14.04
C GLU A 248 -4.04 42.93 -14.60
N GLU A 249 -3.93 44.24 -14.22
CA GLU A 249 -4.59 45.36 -14.90
C GLU A 249 -3.56 46.32 -15.50
#